data_5e850b85b322fc0bcc3f79d89f21a389
#
_entry.id   5e850b85b322fc0bcc3f79d89f21a389
#
_cell.length_a   1.000
_cell.length_b   1.000
_cell.length_c   1.000
_cell.angle_alpha   90.00
_cell.angle_beta   90.00
_cell.angle_gamma   90.00
#
_symmetry.space_group_name_H-M   'P 1'
#
loop_
_entity.id
_entity.type
_entity.pdbx_description
1 polymer ?
#
loop_
_entity_poly.entity_id
_entity_poly.type
_entity_poly.pdbx_seq_one_letter_code
_entity_poly.pdbx_strand_id
1 'polypeptide(L)'
;MVQPRKSSIILSASALVLLAACSTGQTAGGNDAAPSSAAAEPSASVSQSVGADQDGVPAAILAAGGTEELTTPVKEGVAAEYGPICKGSDLGIGKIDFTKDTIGWAQSEKEANPFRIASTKSQVEAAKAKGWKLLTTNAQSNVQQENSDIKGMIDKGAKAIIFSPINSTGLGDAIAYAKEKKVAMIPVDRNITGVKGCETVGPQLGSDFVEQGRRAADAMIKATGGNAKLAILLGASGVNVTDDRTAGFLDQLKAKNATGIEVVFQQTADFTREKGKSVTETLLRSHPEVNAIYAENDEMGLGALAALDDAGKAGTDNVHIVSIDGTKGAVQAIVEGNFDAVIESNPAYGESAQAALEAYVNGDGAPAVTITTDNQYDMSNAQQALDSGTAY
;
A
#
# COMPACT_ATOMS: atom_id res chain seq x y z
N MET A 1 22.86 -31.78 -49.21
CA MET A 1 22.02 -32.99 -49.39
C MET A 1 21.43 -33.33 -48.04
N VAL A 2 20.15 -33.18 -47.91
CA VAL A 2 19.14 -33.95 -47.22
C VAL A 2 17.88 -33.10 -47.12
N GLN A 3 16.80 -33.67 -47.60
CA GLN A 3 15.49 -33.03 -47.88
C GLN A 3 14.62 -32.88 -46.65
N PRO A 4 13.52 -32.06 -46.76
CA PRO A 4 12.56 -31.82 -45.68
C PRO A 4 11.44 -32.86 -45.63
N ARG A 5 10.93 -33.18 -44.45
CA ARG A 5 9.69 -33.93 -44.27
C ARG A 5 8.49 -33.03 -44.03
N LYS A 6 7.49 -33.24 -44.85
CA LYS A 6 6.12 -32.75 -44.76
C LYS A 6 5.33 -33.64 -43.78
N SER A 7 4.44 -33.06 -42.99
CA SER A 7 3.31 -33.78 -42.36
C SER A 7 2.19 -32.78 -42.08
N SER A 8 1.23 -32.92 -42.65
CA SER A 8 -0.20 -33.21 -42.83
C SER A 8 -1.08 -32.62 -41.74
N ILE A 9 -1.97 -31.77 -42.24
CA ILE A 9 -3.15 -31.15 -41.60
C ILE A 9 -4.22 -32.25 -41.43
N ILE A 10 -4.84 -32.31 -40.24
CA ILE A 10 -6.14 -32.97 -40.05
C ILE A 10 -7.14 -31.93 -39.54
N LEU A 11 -8.08 -31.58 -40.41
CA LEU A 11 -9.35 -30.93 -40.06
C LEU A 11 -10.31 -31.97 -39.46
N SER A 12 -10.96 -31.62 -38.38
CA SER A 12 -12.19 -32.30 -37.98
C SER A 12 -13.25 -31.24 -37.63
N ALA A 13 -14.29 -31.24 -38.45
CA ALA A 13 -15.53 -30.50 -38.24
C ALA A 13 -16.55 -31.43 -37.50
N SER A 14 -17.29 -30.91 -36.57
CA SER A 14 -18.56 -31.49 -36.09
C SER A 14 -19.37 -30.38 -35.42
N ALA A 15 -20.33 -29.87 -36.05
CA ALA A 15 -21.78 -30.20 -36.12
C ALA A 15 -22.57 -29.56 -34.95
N LEU A 16 -23.37 -28.56 -35.35
CA LEU A 16 -24.50 -27.96 -34.62
C LEU A 16 -25.57 -29.01 -34.27
N VAL A 17 -26.17 -28.89 -33.09
CA VAL A 17 -27.53 -29.36 -32.81
C VAL A 17 -28.35 -28.24 -32.19
N LEU A 18 -29.32 -27.73 -32.94
CA LEU A 18 -30.45 -26.94 -32.47
C LEU A 18 -31.52 -27.89 -31.88
N LEU A 19 -32.07 -27.54 -30.73
CA LEU A 19 -33.39 -28.06 -30.30
C LEU A 19 -34.24 -26.89 -29.79
N ALA A 20 -35.27 -26.60 -30.58
CA ALA A 20 -36.38 -25.74 -30.21
C ALA A 20 -37.45 -26.58 -29.49
N ALA A 21 -38.03 -26.05 -28.44
CA ALA A 21 -39.31 -26.52 -27.91
C ALA A 21 -40.18 -25.33 -27.52
N CYS A 22 -41.25 -25.13 -28.27
CA CYS A 22 -42.38 -24.26 -27.95
C CYS A 22 -43.28 -24.90 -26.87
N SER A 23 -43.80 -24.09 -25.95
CA SER A 23 -45.08 -24.36 -25.30
C SER A 23 -45.80 -23.04 -25.00
N THR A 24 -47.04 -23.01 -25.43
CA THR A 24 -48.03 -21.94 -25.42
C THR A 24 -48.80 -21.85 -24.10
N GLY A 25 -49.23 -20.62 -23.73
CA GLY A 25 -50.24 -20.43 -22.67
C GLY A 25 -50.56 -18.93 -22.48
N GLN A 26 -51.68 -18.47 -23.03
CA GLN A 26 -52.33 -17.15 -22.89
C GLN A 26 -52.79 -16.89 -21.43
N THR A 27 -52.86 -15.63 -20.95
CA THR A 27 -53.89 -14.59 -21.16
C THR A 27 -53.58 -13.28 -20.38
N ALA A 28 -53.76 -12.20 -21.10
CA ALA A 28 -54.40 -10.91 -20.82
C ALA A 28 -54.23 -10.16 -19.46
N GLY A 29 -53.83 -8.88 -19.58
CA GLY A 29 -54.08 -7.81 -18.61
C GLY A 29 -53.07 -6.66 -18.77
N GLY A 30 -53.46 -5.60 -19.51
CA GLY A 30 -52.59 -4.49 -19.81
C GLY A 30 -52.36 -3.54 -18.62
N ASN A 31 -51.25 -2.85 -18.69
CA ASN A 31 -51.18 -1.39 -18.48
C ASN A 31 -49.78 -0.91 -18.89
N ASP A 32 -49.79 0.08 -19.72
CA ASP A 32 -48.60 0.82 -20.17
C ASP A 32 -47.90 1.51 -19.03
N ALA A 33 -46.60 1.21 -18.89
CA ALA A 33 -45.66 2.16 -18.27
C ALA A 33 -44.30 1.98 -18.93
N ALA A 34 -43.82 3.04 -19.55
CA ALA A 34 -42.49 3.17 -20.14
C ALA A 34 -41.39 2.83 -19.14
N PRO A 35 -40.30 2.20 -19.57
CA PRO A 35 -39.13 2.06 -18.67
C PRO A 35 -38.44 3.42 -18.55
N SER A 36 -38.56 4.02 -17.37
CA SER A 36 -37.67 5.08 -16.90
C SER A 36 -36.27 4.50 -16.81
N SER A 37 -35.37 4.98 -17.65
CA SER A 37 -33.94 4.76 -17.51
C SER A 37 -33.47 5.52 -16.24
N ALA A 38 -33.50 4.85 -15.12
CA ALA A 38 -32.77 5.30 -13.95
C ALA A 38 -31.27 5.15 -14.28
N ALA A 39 -30.64 6.27 -14.61
CA ALA A 39 -29.22 6.42 -14.50
C ALA A 39 -28.85 6.06 -13.05
N ALA A 40 -28.07 5.02 -12.87
CA ALA A 40 -27.44 4.74 -11.59
C ALA A 40 -26.52 5.92 -11.28
N GLU A 41 -26.94 6.77 -10.38
CA GLU A 41 -26.03 7.69 -9.72
C GLU A 41 -24.92 6.85 -9.09
N PRO A 42 -23.63 7.21 -9.28
CA PRO A 42 -22.59 6.61 -8.49
C PRO A 42 -22.81 7.10 -7.05
N SER A 43 -23.42 6.26 -6.23
CA SER A 43 -23.33 6.39 -4.77
C SER A 43 -21.86 6.30 -4.41
N ALA A 44 -21.17 7.42 -4.44
CA ALA A 44 -19.97 7.61 -3.66
C ALA A 44 -20.41 7.62 -2.19
N SER A 45 -20.68 6.45 -1.63
CA SER A 45 -20.53 6.30 -0.20
C SER A 45 -19.03 6.37 0.05
N VAL A 46 -18.55 7.58 0.32
CA VAL A 46 -17.29 7.77 1.03
C VAL A 46 -17.46 6.96 2.31
N SER A 47 -16.93 5.75 2.32
CA SER A 47 -16.82 4.96 3.53
C SER A 47 -16.02 5.79 4.51
N GLN A 48 -16.52 5.87 5.71
CA GLN A 48 -15.94 6.59 6.83
C GLN A 48 -14.44 6.38 6.90
N SER A 49 -13.68 7.43 7.10
CA SER A 49 -12.26 7.42 7.37
C SER A 49 -11.94 6.37 8.43
N VAL A 50 -11.28 5.29 8.03
CA VAL A 50 -10.91 4.18 8.94
C VAL A 50 -9.50 4.40 9.49
N GLY A 51 -8.80 5.42 9.01
CA GLY A 51 -7.38 5.61 9.26
C GLY A 51 -7.01 6.48 10.46
N ALA A 52 -7.90 7.35 10.90
CA ALA A 52 -7.72 8.14 12.10
C ALA A 52 -9.02 8.17 12.89
N ASP A 53 -8.94 8.35 14.19
CA ASP A 53 -10.14 8.66 14.97
C ASP A 53 -10.61 10.10 14.67
N GLN A 54 -11.70 10.51 15.33
CA GLN A 54 -12.23 11.86 15.19
C GLN A 54 -11.25 12.97 15.61
N ASP A 55 -10.18 12.60 16.31
CA ASP A 55 -9.15 13.49 16.84
C ASP A 55 -7.84 13.47 16.00
N GLY A 56 -7.79 12.67 14.91
CA GLY A 56 -6.64 12.60 14.01
C GLY A 56 -5.50 11.72 14.47
N VAL A 57 -5.73 10.81 15.42
CA VAL A 57 -4.72 9.85 15.90
C VAL A 57 -4.50 8.78 14.84
N PRO A 58 -3.25 8.51 14.41
CA PRO A 58 -2.96 7.46 13.43
C PRO A 58 -3.47 6.08 13.85
N ALA A 59 -4.01 5.32 12.91
CA ALA A 59 -4.57 3.99 13.16
C ALA A 59 -3.57 3.04 13.84
N ALA A 60 -2.29 3.15 13.53
CA ALA A 60 -1.23 2.37 14.18
C ALA A 60 -1.13 2.66 15.69
N ILE A 61 -1.29 3.93 16.09
CA ILE A 61 -1.28 4.34 17.50
C ILE A 61 -2.51 3.82 18.23
N LEU A 62 -3.68 3.95 17.60
CA LEU A 62 -4.95 3.41 18.14
C LEU A 62 -4.89 1.89 18.30
N ALA A 63 -4.33 1.18 17.32
CA ALA A 63 -4.14 -0.27 17.38
C ALA A 63 -3.21 -0.69 18.54
N ALA A 64 -2.26 0.16 18.91
CA ALA A 64 -1.37 -0.04 20.05
C ALA A 64 -2.00 0.37 21.41
N GLY A 65 -3.24 0.88 21.39
CA GLY A 65 -3.91 1.39 22.58
C GLY A 65 -3.47 2.80 23.01
N GLY A 66 -2.76 3.51 22.14
CA GLY A 66 -2.40 4.92 22.33
C GLY A 66 -3.56 5.84 22.01
N THR A 67 -3.60 6.99 22.67
CA THR A 67 -4.58 8.08 22.43
C THR A 67 -3.87 9.39 22.11
N GLU A 68 -2.56 9.33 21.90
CA GLU A 68 -1.74 10.52 21.71
C GLU A 68 -1.82 10.99 20.26
N GLU A 69 -2.21 12.22 20.08
CA GLU A 69 -2.15 12.92 18.79
C GLU A 69 -0.69 13.11 18.39
N LEU A 70 -0.35 12.85 17.13
CA LEU A 70 0.96 13.22 16.57
C LEU A 70 1.04 14.74 16.48
N THR A 71 1.38 15.39 17.58
CA THR A 71 1.48 16.85 17.67
C THR A 71 2.70 17.44 16.97
N THR A 72 3.63 16.58 16.55
CA THR A 72 4.84 17.01 15.85
C THR A 72 4.94 16.20 14.55
N PRO A 73 5.02 16.87 13.38
CA PRO A 73 5.39 16.20 12.14
C PRO A 73 6.67 15.40 12.40
N VAL A 74 6.70 14.14 11.97
CA VAL A 74 7.90 13.31 12.08
C VAL A 74 9.04 14.09 11.42
N LYS A 75 9.98 14.56 12.23
CA LYS A 75 11.11 15.33 11.72
C LYS A 75 12.03 14.37 10.99
N GLU A 76 12.54 14.83 9.86
CA GLU A 76 13.56 14.15 9.10
C GLU A 76 14.63 13.55 10.04
N GLY A 77 14.85 12.25 9.98
CA GLY A 77 15.85 11.53 10.76
C GLY A 77 15.45 11.12 12.20
N VAL A 78 14.22 11.32 12.66
CA VAL A 78 13.79 10.91 14.01
C VAL A 78 12.54 10.02 13.95
N ALA A 79 12.70 8.74 14.29
CA ALA A 79 11.57 7.86 14.52
C ALA A 79 10.80 8.31 15.78
N ALA A 80 9.47 8.29 15.70
CA ALA A 80 8.61 8.53 16.84
C ALA A 80 8.13 7.19 17.42
N GLU A 81 8.11 7.11 18.75
CA GLU A 81 7.76 5.89 19.48
C GLU A 81 6.52 6.13 20.34
N TYR A 82 5.56 5.19 20.29
CA TYR A 82 4.26 5.32 20.94
C TYR A 82 3.82 4.07 21.65
N GLY A 83 2.91 4.25 22.59
CA GLY A 83 2.27 3.17 23.33
C GLY A 83 3.16 2.53 24.41
N PRO A 84 2.67 1.43 25.02
CA PRO A 84 3.40 0.76 26.08
C PRO A 84 4.64 0.04 25.54
N ILE A 85 5.56 -0.29 26.45
CA ILE A 85 6.70 -1.15 26.15
C ILE A 85 6.26 -2.61 26.08
N CYS A 86 6.36 -3.23 24.91
CA CYS A 86 6.07 -4.65 24.69
C CYS A 86 7.24 -5.53 25.13
N LYS A 87 6.94 -6.63 25.81
CA LYS A 87 7.91 -7.69 26.12
C LYS A 87 7.39 -9.04 25.64
N GLY A 88 8.21 -9.80 24.94
CA GLY A 88 7.84 -11.14 24.45
C GLY A 88 7.44 -12.09 25.58
N SER A 89 8.05 -11.93 26.76
CA SER A 89 7.69 -12.68 27.97
C SER A 89 6.22 -12.55 28.35
N ASP A 90 5.59 -11.41 28.08
CA ASP A 90 4.18 -11.16 28.44
C ASP A 90 3.22 -12.01 27.59
N LEU A 91 3.67 -12.41 26.40
CA LEU A 91 2.99 -13.36 25.51
C LEU A 91 3.54 -14.80 25.63
N GLY A 92 4.40 -15.06 26.62
CA GLY A 92 5.02 -16.37 26.84
C GLY A 92 6.07 -16.75 25.79
N ILE A 93 6.57 -15.78 25.03
CA ILE A 93 7.64 -15.97 24.05
C ILE A 93 8.98 -16.06 24.79
N GLY A 94 9.75 -17.08 24.49
CA GLY A 94 11.08 -17.30 25.07
C GLY A 94 12.15 -16.43 24.43
N LYS A 95 13.34 -16.38 25.06
CA LYS A 95 14.52 -15.74 24.48
C LYS A 95 14.95 -16.43 23.19
N ILE A 96 15.48 -15.66 22.26
CA ILE A 96 15.99 -16.14 20.95
C ILE A 96 17.51 -16.00 20.91
N ASP A 97 18.20 -17.07 20.54
CA ASP A 97 19.63 -17.03 20.22
C ASP A 97 19.79 -16.74 18.71
N PHE A 98 19.89 -15.48 18.35
CA PHE A 98 19.95 -15.01 16.97
C PHE A 98 21.17 -15.57 16.19
N THR A 99 22.16 -16.16 16.88
CA THR A 99 23.30 -16.81 16.20
C THR A 99 22.97 -18.23 15.75
N LYS A 100 21.92 -18.86 16.30
CA LYS A 100 21.54 -20.25 16.05
C LYS A 100 20.12 -20.38 15.49
N ASP A 101 19.21 -19.61 16.03
CA ASP A 101 17.79 -19.69 15.70
C ASP A 101 17.50 -19.06 14.33
N THR A 102 16.47 -19.55 13.67
CA THR A 102 16.01 -19.03 12.39
C THR A 102 14.94 -17.96 12.60
N ILE A 103 15.05 -16.85 11.87
CA ILE A 103 14.07 -15.77 11.81
C ILE A 103 13.41 -15.80 10.43
N GLY A 104 12.09 -15.58 10.37
CA GLY A 104 11.36 -15.48 9.10
C GLY A 104 11.21 -14.03 8.65
N TRP A 105 11.29 -13.80 7.36
CA TRP A 105 10.78 -12.62 6.67
C TRP A 105 9.69 -13.05 5.70
N ALA A 106 8.44 -12.62 5.93
CA ALA A 106 7.31 -12.89 5.05
C ALA A 106 6.91 -11.62 4.29
N GLN A 107 7.24 -11.58 3.00
CA GLN A 107 6.81 -10.52 2.08
C GLN A 107 5.43 -10.85 1.50
N SER A 108 4.51 -9.90 1.54
CA SER A 108 3.14 -10.06 1.08
C SER A 108 2.99 -10.00 -0.44
N GLU A 109 3.65 -9.06 -1.08
CA GLU A 109 3.40 -8.72 -2.48
C GLU A 109 4.56 -9.08 -3.39
N LYS A 110 4.26 -9.14 -4.70
CA LYS A 110 5.27 -9.34 -5.73
C LYS A 110 6.37 -8.29 -5.64
N GLU A 111 7.61 -8.72 -5.75
CA GLU A 111 8.77 -7.84 -5.87
C GLU A 111 8.90 -7.28 -7.30
N ALA A 112 7.80 -6.72 -7.82
CA ALA A 112 7.76 -5.93 -9.04
C ALA A 112 7.65 -4.44 -8.74
N ASN A 113 7.26 -4.10 -7.50
CA ASN A 113 7.18 -2.74 -7.00
C ASN A 113 8.51 -2.38 -6.29
N PRO A 114 9.15 -1.24 -6.61
CA PRO A 114 10.40 -0.81 -5.98
C PRO A 114 10.34 -0.76 -4.45
N PHE A 115 9.21 -0.35 -3.86
CA PHE A 115 9.00 -0.38 -2.41
C PHE A 115 9.21 -1.79 -1.83
N ARG A 116 8.61 -2.83 -2.43
CA ARG A 116 8.71 -4.21 -1.96
C ARG A 116 10.12 -4.79 -2.15
N ILE A 117 10.78 -4.43 -3.25
CA ILE A 117 12.19 -4.80 -3.50
C ILE A 117 13.09 -4.18 -2.43
N ALA A 118 12.94 -2.88 -2.16
CA ALA A 118 13.72 -2.17 -1.15
C ALA A 118 13.46 -2.69 0.27
N SER A 119 12.20 -2.99 0.61
CA SER A 119 11.82 -3.55 1.90
C SER A 119 12.47 -4.93 2.14
N THR A 120 12.36 -5.85 1.17
CA THR A 120 13.03 -7.18 1.29
C THR A 120 14.55 -7.04 1.35
N LYS A 121 15.12 -6.19 0.50
CA LYS A 121 16.57 -5.93 0.50
C LYS A 121 17.04 -5.45 1.88
N SER A 122 16.33 -4.50 2.48
CA SER A 122 16.64 -3.97 3.81
C SER A 122 16.64 -5.08 4.87
N GLN A 123 15.64 -5.95 4.89
CA GLN A 123 15.56 -7.07 5.83
C GLN A 123 16.72 -8.06 5.66
N VAL A 124 17.05 -8.40 4.41
CA VAL A 124 18.12 -9.35 4.09
C VAL A 124 19.50 -8.78 4.45
N GLU A 125 19.75 -7.50 4.11
CA GLU A 125 21.03 -6.84 4.40
C GLU A 125 21.25 -6.67 5.92
N ALA A 126 20.23 -6.25 6.66
CA ALA A 126 20.30 -6.14 8.10
C ALA A 126 20.55 -7.51 8.79
N ALA A 127 19.84 -8.55 8.37
CA ALA A 127 20.05 -9.90 8.89
C ALA A 127 21.47 -10.41 8.59
N LYS A 128 21.98 -10.16 7.38
CA LYS A 128 23.34 -10.51 6.98
C LYS A 128 24.38 -9.78 7.83
N ALA A 129 24.19 -8.48 8.06
CA ALA A 129 25.11 -7.68 8.88
C ALA A 129 25.19 -8.18 10.33
N LYS A 130 24.07 -8.68 10.87
CA LYS A 130 23.97 -9.28 12.21
C LYS A 130 24.37 -10.76 12.27
N GLY A 131 24.61 -11.41 11.13
CA GLY A 131 24.89 -12.85 11.05
C GLY A 131 23.68 -13.74 11.34
N TRP A 132 22.46 -13.23 11.18
CA TRP A 132 21.22 -14.00 11.43
C TRP A 132 20.93 -14.99 10.31
N LYS A 133 20.27 -16.08 10.68
CA LYS A 133 19.68 -17.04 9.71
C LYS A 133 18.30 -16.56 9.33
N LEU A 134 18.17 -15.91 8.17
CA LEU A 134 16.90 -15.43 7.66
C LEU A 134 16.30 -16.43 6.65
N LEU A 135 15.06 -16.86 6.91
CA LEU A 135 14.22 -17.61 5.98
C LEU A 135 13.22 -16.62 5.35
N THR A 136 13.23 -16.51 4.02
CA THR A 136 12.37 -15.55 3.30
C THR A 136 11.29 -16.27 2.50
N THR A 137 10.09 -15.70 2.45
CA THR A 137 9.01 -16.10 1.54
C THR A 137 8.39 -14.86 0.90
N ASN A 138 7.64 -15.09 -0.18
CA ASN A 138 6.88 -14.04 -0.84
C ASN A 138 5.53 -14.60 -1.27
N ALA A 139 4.46 -14.04 -0.73
CA ALA A 139 3.10 -14.52 -0.96
C ALA A 139 2.50 -14.14 -2.31
N GLN A 140 3.23 -13.38 -3.15
CA GLN A 140 2.82 -13.01 -4.51
C GLN A 140 1.43 -12.36 -4.57
N SER A 141 1.10 -11.52 -3.60
CA SER A 141 -0.20 -10.86 -3.45
C SER A 141 -1.37 -11.83 -3.20
N ASN A 142 -1.11 -12.95 -2.53
CA ASN A 142 -2.11 -13.95 -2.17
C ASN A 142 -2.14 -14.16 -0.65
N VAL A 143 -3.24 -13.79 0.00
CA VAL A 143 -3.39 -13.85 1.47
C VAL A 143 -3.36 -15.29 2.01
N GLN A 144 -3.88 -16.27 1.26
CA GLN A 144 -3.83 -17.67 1.65
C GLN A 144 -2.40 -18.20 1.59
N GLN A 145 -1.64 -17.75 0.59
CA GLN A 145 -0.22 -18.09 0.48
C GLN A 145 0.57 -17.47 1.65
N GLU A 146 0.30 -16.21 2.01
CA GLU A 146 0.98 -15.56 3.15
C GLU A 146 0.72 -16.30 4.47
N ASN A 147 -0.54 -16.70 4.74
CA ASN A 147 -0.86 -17.56 5.88
C ASN A 147 -0.09 -18.88 5.85
N SER A 148 -0.02 -19.53 4.69
CA SER A 148 0.70 -20.81 4.51
C SER A 148 2.20 -20.64 4.68
N ASP A 149 2.75 -19.55 4.15
CA ASP A 149 4.19 -19.23 4.25
C ASP A 149 4.60 -19.00 5.71
N ILE A 150 3.85 -18.19 6.44
CA ILE A 150 4.13 -17.93 7.86
C ILE A 150 4.05 -19.22 8.67
N LYS A 151 3.00 -20.03 8.51
CA LYS A 151 2.87 -21.33 9.19
C LYS A 151 4.02 -22.26 8.82
N GLY A 152 4.37 -22.34 7.53
CA GLY A 152 5.46 -23.15 7.04
C GLY A 152 6.85 -22.72 7.57
N MET A 153 7.08 -21.43 7.80
CA MET A 153 8.29 -20.97 8.47
C MET A 153 8.34 -21.41 9.94
N ILE A 154 7.21 -21.32 10.65
CA ILE A 154 7.08 -21.77 12.04
C ILE A 154 7.35 -23.27 12.13
N ASP A 155 6.80 -24.08 11.24
CA ASP A 155 6.99 -25.52 11.20
C ASP A 155 8.45 -25.90 10.89
N LYS A 156 9.17 -25.07 10.14
CA LYS A 156 10.61 -25.20 9.89
C LYS A 156 11.48 -24.70 11.06
N GLY A 157 10.85 -24.27 12.16
CA GLY A 157 11.55 -23.93 13.38
C GLY A 157 11.89 -22.45 13.53
N ALA A 158 11.32 -21.56 12.73
CA ALA A 158 11.49 -20.12 12.93
C ALA A 158 10.98 -19.72 14.31
N LYS A 159 11.74 -18.91 15.05
CA LYS A 159 11.43 -18.43 16.40
C LYS A 159 10.79 -17.06 16.42
N ALA A 160 10.93 -16.32 15.34
CA ALA A 160 10.23 -15.06 15.11
C ALA A 160 9.95 -14.90 13.62
N ILE A 161 8.88 -14.17 13.30
CA ILE A 161 8.53 -13.76 11.94
C ILE A 161 8.39 -12.24 11.92
N ILE A 162 9.18 -11.57 11.09
CA ILE A 162 8.94 -10.21 10.66
C ILE A 162 8.12 -10.30 9.38
N PHE A 163 7.05 -9.54 9.24
CA PHE A 163 6.15 -9.68 8.10
C PHE A 163 5.46 -8.37 7.73
N SER A 164 5.16 -8.18 6.44
CA SER A 164 4.36 -7.07 5.94
C SER A 164 2.98 -7.61 5.54
N PRO A 165 1.89 -7.29 6.25
CA PRO A 165 0.57 -7.85 5.93
C PRO A 165 0.09 -7.47 4.54
N ILE A 166 -0.51 -8.42 3.81
CA ILE A 166 -1.07 -8.15 2.49
C ILE A 166 -2.30 -7.23 2.57
N ASN A 167 -3.11 -7.44 3.61
CA ASN A 167 -4.28 -6.63 3.92
C ASN A 167 -4.53 -6.56 5.43
N SER A 168 -5.50 -5.72 5.80
CA SER A 168 -5.77 -5.44 7.22
C SER A 168 -6.53 -6.55 7.95
N THR A 169 -6.96 -7.65 7.32
CA THR A 169 -7.85 -8.64 7.97
C THR A 169 -7.48 -10.11 7.74
N GLY A 170 -6.62 -10.43 6.80
CA GLY A 170 -6.47 -11.77 6.26
C GLY A 170 -5.57 -12.75 7.04
N LEU A 171 -4.81 -12.31 8.05
CA LEU A 171 -3.76 -13.11 8.69
C LEU A 171 -4.12 -13.73 10.06
N GLY A 172 -5.40 -13.71 10.43
CA GLY A 172 -5.85 -14.23 11.73
C GLY A 172 -5.38 -15.64 12.03
N ASP A 173 -5.43 -16.54 11.06
CA ASP A 173 -5.01 -17.93 11.23
C ASP A 173 -3.51 -18.09 11.47
N ALA A 174 -2.67 -17.35 10.74
CA ALA A 174 -1.23 -17.39 10.93
C ALA A 174 -0.83 -16.81 12.29
N ILE A 175 -1.48 -15.70 12.70
CA ILE A 175 -1.26 -15.07 14.01
C ILE A 175 -1.67 -16.01 15.14
N ALA A 176 -2.86 -16.65 15.05
CA ALA A 176 -3.30 -17.62 16.04
C ALA A 176 -2.33 -18.80 16.16
N TYR A 177 -1.83 -19.30 15.03
CA TYR A 177 -0.85 -20.37 15.00
C TYR A 177 0.48 -19.96 15.63
N ALA A 178 0.99 -18.77 15.30
CA ALA A 178 2.20 -18.24 15.90
C ALA A 178 2.07 -18.09 17.43
N LYS A 179 0.92 -17.62 17.92
CA LYS A 179 0.61 -17.51 19.33
C LYS A 179 0.61 -18.89 20.02
N GLU A 180 -0.03 -19.91 19.43
CA GLU A 180 -0.02 -21.29 19.92
C GLU A 180 1.42 -21.82 20.06
N LYS A 181 2.26 -21.58 19.04
CA LYS A 181 3.66 -22.02 18.98
C LYS A 181 4.62 -21.12 19.76
N LYS A 182 4.14 -20.01 20.32
CA LYS A 182 4.95 -19.00 21.05
C LYS A 182 6.07 -18.42 20.17
N VAL A 183 5.76 -18.15 18.92
CA VAL A 183 6.65 -17.51 17.94
C VAL A 183 6.37 -16.02 17.92
N ALA A 184 7.41 -15.18 18.00
CA ALA A 184 7.28 -13.74 17.94
C ALA A 184 6.81 -13.29 16.54
N MET A 185 5.86 -12.37 16.48
CA MET A 185 5.32 -11.80 15.26
C MET A 185 5.55 -10.29 15.26
N ILE A 186 6.31 -9.76 14.30
CA ILE A 186 6.64 -8.32 14.20
C ILE A 186 6.08 -7.79 12.86
N PRO A 187 4.90 -7.13 12.88
CA PRO A 187 4.37 -6.51 11.68
C PRO A 187 5.15 -5.24 11.31
N VAL A 188 5.39 -5.07 10.01
CA VAL A 188 5.98 -3.85 9.45
C VAL A 188 5.11 -3.32 8.33
N ASP A 189 5.22 -2.02 8.02
CA ASP A 189 4.47 -1.33 6.99
C ASP A 189 2.97 -1.22 7.35
N ARG A 190 2.18 -2.23 7.06
CA ARG A 190 0.72 -2.24 7.25
C ARG A 190 0.31 -2.75 8.63
N ASN A 191 -0.82 -2.27 9.12
CA ASN A 191 -1.42 -2.79 10.33
C ASN A 191 -2.54 -3.81 10.03
N ILE A 192 -2.93 -4.56 11.07
CA ILE A 192 -3.99 -5.57 11.00
C ILE A 192 -5.12 -5.13 11.92
N THR A 193 -6.32 -4.97 11.36
CA THR A 193 -7.51 -4.56 12.10
C THR A 193 -7.81 -5.52 13.26
N GLY A 194 -8.03 -4.98 14.44
CA GLY A 194 -8.35 -5.75 15.64
C GLY A 194 -7.17 -6.52 16.26
N VAL A 195 -5.97 -6.39 15.68
CA VAL A 195 -4.73 -6.92 16.25
C VAL A 195 -4.01 -5.79 16.95
N LYS A 196 -3.82 -5.95 18.25
CA LYS A 196 -3.12 -4.95 19.07
C LYS A 196 -1.68 -5.35 19.29
N GLY A 197 -0.78 -4.41 19.08
CA GLY A 197 0.60 -4.52 19.52
C GLY A 197 0.66 -4.81 21.01
N CYS A 198 1.65 -5.58 21.44
CA CYS A 198 1.83 -6.08 22.80
C CYS A 198 0.80 -7.11 23.33
N GLU A 199 -0.39 -7.21 22.73
CA GLU A 199 -1.44 -8.15 23.18
C GLU A 199 -1.53 -9.42 22.32
N THR A 200 -1.30 -9.28 21.01
CA THR A 200 -1.48 -10.37 20.05
C THR A 200 -0.23 -10.58 19.20
N VAL A 201 0.44 -9.50 18.85
CA VAL A 201 1.70 -9.45 18.10
C VAL A 201 2.71 -8.61 18.88
N GLY A 202 3.96 -8.61 18.48
CA GLY A 202 4.98 -7.73 19.04
C GLY A 202 4.84 -6.27 18.53
N PRO A 203 5.92 -5.48 18.67
CA PRO A 203 5.96 -4.09 18.22
C PRO A 203 5.67 -3.97 16.73
N GLN A 204 4.93 -2.94 16.35
CA GLN A 204 4.67 -2.59 14.96
C GLN A 204 5.58 -1.45 14.51
N LEU A 205 6.06 -1.54 13.27
CA LEU A 205 6.85 -0.48 12.64
C LEU A 205 6.20 -0.09 11.31
N GLY A 206 6.08 1.21 11.07
CA GLY A 206 5.47 1.71 9.83
C GLY A 206 5.61 3.21 9.70
N SER A 207 5.13 3.76 8.59
CA SER A 207 4.99 5.20 8.38
C SER A 207 3.67 5.72 8.97
N ASP A 208 3.59 7.04 9.17
CA ASP A 208 2.33 7.73 9.41
C ASP A 208 1.63 8.01 8.07
N PHE A 209 0.75 7.13 7.66
CA PHE A 209 0.07 7.23 6.37
C PHE A 209 -0.93 8.38 6.32
N VAL A 210 -1.52 8.76 7.45
CA VAL A 210 -2.39 9.96 7.53
C VAL A 210 -1.56 11.22 7.28
N GLU A 211 -0.39 11.32 7.90
CA GLU A 211 0.52 12.44 7.70
C GLU A 211 1.09 12.47 6.27
N GLN A 212 1.39 11.33 5.67
CA GLN A 212 1.75 11.26 4.25
C GLN A 212 0.65 11.88 3.37
N GLY A 213 -0.62 11.53 3.61
CA GLY A 213 -1.77 12.12 2.92
C GLY A 213 -1.88 13.63 3.13
N ARG A 214 -1.70 14.13 4.37
CA ARG A 214 -1.72 15.57 4.69
C ARG A 214 -0.63 16.32 3.93
N ARG A 215 0.60 15.79 3.92
CA ARG A 215 1.74 16.39 3.20
C ARG A 215 1.52 16.39 1.68
N ALA A 216 0.92 15.33 1.14
CA ALA A 216 0.54 15.27 -0.27
C ALA A 216 -0.51 16.34 -0.62
N ALA A 217 -1.48 16.59 0.26
CA ALA A 217 -2.46 17.66 0.06
C ALA A 217 -1.83 19.06 0.11
N ASP A 218 -0.92 19.31 1.06
CA ASP A 218 -0.18 20.59 1.12
C ASP A 218 0.66 20.80 -0.15
N ALA A 219 1.32 19.74 -0.64
CA ALA A 219 2.06 19.80 -1.91
C ALA A 219 1.13 20.08 -3.09
N MET A 220 -0.04 19.43 -3.16
CA MET A 220 -1.05 19.65 -4.19
C MET A 220 -1.61 21.08 -4.16
N ILE A 221 -1.91 21.63 -2.98
CA ILE A 221 -2.36 23.02 -2.82
C ILE A 221 -1.27 23.98 -3.34
N LYS A 222 0.01 23.72 -3.00
CA LYS A 222 1.13 24.53 -3.48
C LYS A 222 1.28 24.47 -5.01
N ALA A 223 1.23 23.27 -5.59
CA ALA A 223 1.38 23.04 -7.01
C ALA A 223 0.28 23.72 -7.85
N THR A 224 -0.97 23.59 -7.43
CA THR A 224 -2.15 24.09 -8.15
C THR A 224 -2.55 25.53 -7.81
N GLY A 225 -1.84 26.18 -6.87
CA GLY A 225 -2.27 27.47 -6.32
C GLY A 225 -3.66 27.41 -5.66
N GLY A 226 -4.09 26.22 -5.21
CA GLY A 226 -5.37 25.98 -4.54
C GLY A 226 -6.56 25.84 -5.48
N ASN A 227 -6.37 25.67 -6.79
CA ASN A 227 -7.42 25.51 -7.79
C ASN A 227 -7.14 24.34 -8.73
N ALA A 228 -7.97 23.30 -8.68
CA ALA A 228 -7.82 22.14 -9.56
C ALA A 228 -9.12 21.34 -9.72
N LYS A 229 -9.24 20.66 -10.85
CA LYS A 229 -10.09 19.48 -11.04
C LYS A 229 -9.22 18.25 -10.79
N LEU A 230 -9.37 17.68 -9.61
CA LEU A 230 -8.47 16.66 -9.07
C LEU A 230 -9.01 15.25 -9.29
N ALA A 231 -8.15 14.37 -9.75
CA ALA A 231 -8.37 12.93 -9.70
C ALA A 231 -7.53 12.29 -8.59
N ILE A 232 -8.07 11.28 -7.88
CA ILE A 232 -7.36 10.47 -6.91
C ILE A 232 -7.24 9.03 -7.43
N LEU A 233 -6.02 8.55 -7.59
CA LEU A 233 -5.72 7.14 -7.86
C LEU A 233 -5.49 6.45 -6.53
N LEU A 234 -6.51 5.68 -6.11
CA LEU A 234 -6.51 4.98 -4.84
C LEU A 234 -5.65 3.71 -4.90
N GLY A 235 -5.02 3.37 -3.80
CA GLY A 235 -4.31 2.11 -3.61
C GLY A 235 -5.23 0.89 -3.61
N ALA A 236 -4.73 -0.22 -3.07
CA ALA A 236 -5.50 -1.45 -2.97
C ALA A 236 -6.59 -1.34 -1.89
N SER A 237 -7.76 -1.89 -2.19
CA SER A 237 -8.87 -1.91 -1.24
C SER A 237 -8.60 -2.88 -0.08
N GLY A 238 -9.05 -2.52 1.11
CA GLY A 238 -8.94 -3.37 2.31
C GLY A 238 -7.56 -3.35 2.97
N VAL A 239 -6.78 -2.32 2.71
CA VAL A 239 -5.52 -2.03 3.41
C VAL A 239 -5.59 -0.64 4.02
N ASN A 240 -5.11 -0.51 5.25
CA ASN A 240 -5.13 0.76 5.97
C ASN A 240 -4.36 1.88 5.25
N VAL A 241 -3.31 1.55 4.52
CA VAL A 241 -2.49 2.53 3.79
C VAL A 241 -3.34 3.37 2.83
N THR A 242 -4.24 2.73 2.07
CA THR A 242 -5.17 3.43 1.17
C THR A 242 -6.11 4.33 1.94
N ASP A 243 -6.76 3.78 2.98
CA ASP A 243 -7.76 4.52 3.76
C ASP A 243 -7.13 5.71 4.50
N ASP A 244 -5.96 5.51 5.11
CA ASP A 244 -5.21 6.51 5.88
C ASP A 244 -4.69 7.65 4.98
N ARG A 245 -4.10 7.32 3.82
CA ARG A 245 -3.60 8.31 2.84
C ARG A 245 -4.75 9.13 2.26
N THR A 246 -5.87 8.48 1.91
CA THR A 246 -7.07 9.18 1.44
C THR A 246 -7.63 10.13 2.50
N ALA A 247 -7.80 9.63 3.73
CA ALA A 247 -8.34 10.42 4.84
C ALA A 247 -7.46 11.64 5.13
N GLY A 248 -6.15 11.41 5.30
CA GLY A 248 -5.19 12.48 5.53
C GLY A 248 -5.21 13.57 4.47
N PHE A 249 -5.29 13.16 3.19
CA PHE A 249 -5.36 14.09 2.06
C PHE A 249 -6.63 14.92 2.06
N LEU A 250 -7.79 14.28 2.16
CA LEU A 250 -9.08 14.97 2.12
C LEU A 250 -9.32 15.87 3.35
N ASP A 251 -8.94 15.40 4.54
CA ASP A 251 -9.06 16.19 5.76
C ASP A 251 -8.13 17.41 5.75
N GLN A 252 -6.95 17.31 5.16
CA GLN A 252 -6.03 18.44 5.00
C GLN A 252 -6.56 19.48 4.02
N LEU A 253 -7.13 19.07 2.88
CA LEU A 253 -7.80 20.01 1.97
C LEU A 253 -8.89 20.79 2.70
N LYS A 254 -9.67 20.12 3.54
CA LYS A 254 -10.72 20.74 4.36
C LYS A 254 -10.12 21.67 5.41
N ALA A 255 -9.10 21.22 6.15
CA ALA A 255 -8.44 22.02 7.20
C ALA A 255 -7.81 23.31 6.64
N LYS A 256 -7.24 23.22 5.42
CA LYS A 256 -6.69 24.39 4.70
C LYS A 256 -7.72 25.24 3.98
N ASN A 257 -9.02 24.86 4.06
CA ASN A 257 -10.10 25.53 3.34
C ASN A 257 -9.81 25.66 1.82
N ALA A 258 -9.23 24.61 1.23
CA ALA A 258 -8.82 24.57 -0.18
C ALA A 258 -10.02 24.29 -1.11
N THR A 259 -11.06 25.14 -1.01
CA THR A 259 -12.34 24.94 -1.72
C THR A 259 -12.27 25.06 -3.24
N GLY A 260 -11.16 25.57 -3.78
CA GLY A 260 -10.91 25.61 -5.22
C GLY A 260 -10.40 24.28 -5.80
N ILE A 261 -10.00 23.32 -4.95
CA ILE A 261 -9.64 21.97 -5.39
C ILE A 261 -10.89 21.09 -5.30
N GLU A 262 -11.40 20.69 -6.47
CA GLU A 262 -12.59 19.83 -6.58
C GLU A 262 -12.17 18.42 -6.97
N VAL A 263 -12.48 17.42 -6.14
CA VAL A 263 -12.26 16.01 -6.46
C VAL A 263 -13.37 15.55 -7.40
N VAL A 264 -13.03 15.34 -8.68
CA VAL A 264 -13.99 14.98 -9.73
C VAL A 264 -13.94 13.49 -10.08
N PHE A 265 -12.87 12.78 -9.66
CA PHE A 265 -12.69 11.37 -9.96
C PHE A 265 -11.91 10.68 -8.85
N GLN A 266 -12.34 9.46 -8.49
CA GLN A 266 -11.62 8.56 -7.59
C GLN A 266 -11.77 7.14 -8.08
N GLN A 267 -10.65 6.42 -8.24
CA GLN A 267 -10.70 5.02 -8.65
C GLN A 267 -9.47 4.25 -8.14
N THR A 268 -9.69 3.01 -7.71
CA THR A 268 -8.62 2.10 -7.29
C THR A 268 -7.74 1.70 -8.48
N ALA A 269 -6.43 1.83 -8.29
CA ALA A 269 -5.39 1.37 -9.23
C ALA A 269 -4.38 0.42 -8.56
N ASP A 270 -4.71 -0.12 -7.37
CA ASP A 270 -4.08 -1.24 -6.66
C ASP A 270 -2.56 -1.14 -6.50
N PHE A 271 -2.02 0.07 -6.35
CA PHE A 271 -0.59 0.34 -6.24
C PHE A 271 0.27 -0.14 -7.42
N THR A 272 -0.32 -0.34 -8.61
CA THR A 272 0.41 -0.83 -9.77
C THR A 272 0.48 0.19 -10.91
N ARG A 273 1.62 0.22 -11.62
CA ARG A 273 1.85 1.11 -12.77
C ARG A 273 0.87 0.84 -13.90
N GLU A 274 0.62 -0.43 -14.18
CA GLU A 274 -0.29 -0.83 -15.24
C GLU A 274 -1.73 -0.33 -15.01
N LYS A 275 -2.24 -0.50 -13.78
CA LYS A 275 -3.57 0.01 -13.43
C LYS A 275 -3.60 1.53 -13.34
N GLY A 276 -2.55 2.16 -12.82
CA GLY A 276 -2.40 3.61 -12.84
C GLY A 276 -2.57 4.17 -14.26
N LYS A 277 -1.90 3.55 -15.25
CA LYS A 277 -2.04 3.91 -16.65
C LYS A 277 -3.47 3.71 -17.16
N SER A 278 -4.05 2.53 -17.01
CA SER A 278 -5.37 2.20 -17.59
C SER A 278 -6.51 3.02 -16.95
N VAL A 279 -6.42 3.30 -15.66
CA VAL A 279 -7.38 4.16 -14.94
C VAL A 279 -7.25 5.60 -15.46
N THR A 280 -6.03 6.10 -15.66
CA THR A 280 -5.81 7.45 -16.17
C THR A 280 -6.25 7.59 -17.63
N GLU A 281 -6.05 6.58 -18.48
CA GLU A 281 -6.62 6.56 -19.84
C GLU A 281 -8.16 6.66 -19.82
N THR A 282 -8.81 6.05 -18.84
CA THR A 282 -10.26 6.15 -18.64
C THR A 282 -10.65 7.54 -18.11
N LEU A 283 -9.90 8.04 -17.13
CA LEU A 283 -10.05 9.39 -16.60
C LEU A 283 -10.01 10.46 -17.70
N LEU A 284 -9.01 10.42 -18.57
CA LEU A 284 -8.84 11.40 -19.65
C LEU A 284 -9.99 11.43 -20.66
N ARG A 285 -10.72 10.31 -20.81
CA ARG A 285 -11.91 10.23 -21.65
C ARG A 285 -13.17 10.75 -20.95
N SER A 286 -13.32 10.46 -19.66
CA SER A 286 -14.53 10.81 -18.88
C SER A 286 -14.47 12.21 -18.28
N HIS A 287 -13.26 12.67 -17.93
CA HIS A 287 -12.99 13.95 -17.26
C HIS A 287 -11.83 14.68 -17.94
N PRO A 288 -12.01 15.15 -19.18
CA PRO A 288 -10.93 15.82 -19.93
C PRO A 288 -10.47 17.14 -19.28
N GLU A 289 -11.26 17.69 -18.35
CA GLU A 289 -10.98 18.89 -17.57
C GLU A 289 -10.02 18.68 -16.41
N VAL A 290 -9.67 17.42 -16.09
CA VAL A 290 -8.72 17.12 -14.99
C VAL A 290 -7.36 17.73 -15.30
N ASN A 291 -6.84 18.48 -14.33
CA ASN A 291 -5.54 19.12 -14.36
C ASN A 291 -4.68 18.83 -13.14
N ALA A 292 -5.12 17.91 -12.26
CA ALA A 292 -4.33 17.44 -11.12
C ALA A 292 -4.61 15.97 -10.82
N ILE A 293 -3.59 15.21 -10.44
CA ILE A 293 -3.67 13.81 -10.03
C ILE A 293 -2.92 13.63 -8.71
N TYR A 294 -3.64 13.16 -7.69
CA TYR A 294 -3.03 12.58 -6.51
C TYR A 294 -2.98 11.07 -6.68
N ALA A 295 -1.80 10.49 -6.71
CA ALA A 295 -1.60 9.06 -6.75
C ALA A 295 -1.07 8.58 -5.39
N GLU A 296 -1.78 7.67 -4.73
CA GLU A 296 -1.41 7.18 -3.40
C GLU A 296 -0.14 6.33 -3.39
N ASN A 297 0.45 6.05 -4.56
CA ASN A 297 1.83 5.62 -4.67
C ASN A 297 2.47 6.00 -6.02
N ASP A 298 3.80 5.93 -6.05
CA ASP A 298 4.60 6.32 -7.20
C ASP A 298 4.34 5.48 -8.44
N GLU A 299 4.14 4.18 -8.30
CA GLU A 299 3.89 3.31 -9.44
C GLU A 299 2.59 3.69 -10.16
N MET A 300 1.53 4.04 -9.43
CA MET A 300 0.30 4.56 -10.03
C MET A 300 0.54 5.94 -10.67
N GLY A 301 1.31 6.82 -10.02
CA GLY A 301 1.66 8.13 -10.55
C GLY A 301 2.47 8.03 -11.85
N LEU A 302 3.46 7.15 -11.90
CA LEU A 302 4.24 6.87 -13.11
C LEU A 302 3.39 6.21 -14.22
N GLY A 303 2.40 5.42 -13.84
CA GLY A 303 1.39 4.91 -14.77
C GLY A 303 0.54 6.03 -15.34
N ALA A 304 0.09 6.95 -14.48
CA ALA A 304 -0.64 8.14 -14.92
C ALA A 304 0.17 9.02 -15.88
N LEU A 305 1.44 9.26 -15.54
CA LEU A 305 2.36 9.99 -16.43
C LEU A 305 2.45 9.34 -17.81
N ALA A 306 2.57 8.02 -17.88
CA ALA A 306 2.62 7.32 -19.17
C ALA A 306 1.33 7.49 -20.00
N ALA A 307 0.16 7.53 -19.37
CA ALA A 307 -1.10 7.80 -20.06
C ALA A 307 -1.21 9.27 -20.52
N LEU A 308 -0.70 10.20 -19.71
CA LEU A 308 -0.64 11.61 -20.05
C LEU A 308 0.33 11.87 -21.21
N ASP A 309 1.47 11.18 -21.23
CA ASP A 309 2.44 11.26 -22.33
C ASP A 309 1.84 10.77 -23.65
N ASP A 310 1.19 9.61 -23.65
CA ASP A 310 0.46 9.07 -24.80
C ASP A 310 -0.64 10.03 -25.30
N ALA A 311 -1.22 10.84 -24.40
CA ALA A 311 -2.23 11.84 -24.74
C ALA A 311 -1.66 13.24 -25.09
N GLY A 312 -0.32 13.43 -25.02
CA GLY A 312 0.34 14.73 -25.23
C GLY A 312 0.03 15.75 -24.13
N LYS A 313 -0.25 15.28 -22.89
CA LYS A 313 -0.58 16.10 -21.72
C LYS A 313 0.44 15.97 -20.58
N ALA A 314 1.59 15.34 -20.79
CA ALA A 314 2.64 15.25 -19.79
C ALA A 314 3.22 16.62 -19.43
N GLY A 315 3.77 16.73 -18.23
CA GLY A 315 4.38 17.94 -17.68
C GLY A 315 3.44 18.73 -16.77
N THR A 316 4.03 19.32 -15.72
CA THR A 316 3.30 20.08 -14.69
C THR A 316 2.61 21.34 -15.19
N ASP A 317 2.99 21.84 -16.38
CA ASP A 317 2.27 22.93 -17.06
C ASP A 317 0.88 22.50 -17.57
N ASN A 318 0.63 21.19 -17.69
CA ASN A 318 -0.63 20.64 -18.19
C ASN A 318 -1.43 19.94 -17.09
N VAL A 319 -0.77 19.01 -16.35
CA VAL A 319 -1.39 18.22 -15.28
C VAL A 319 -0.40 18.08 -14.13
N HIS A 320 -0.77 18.59 -12.97
CA HIS A 320 0.00 18.45 -11.74
C HIS A 320 -0.07 17.01 -11.20
N ILE A 321 1.05 16.45 -10.77
CA ILE A 321 1.10 15.12 -10.15
C ILE A 321 1.82 15.20 -8.81
N VAL A 322 1.15 14.69 -7.77
CA VAL A 322 1.75 14.42 -6.46
C VAL A 322 1.55 12.94 -6.15
N SER A 323 2.60 12.27 -5.68
CA SER A 323 2.53 10.84 -5.32
C SER A 323 3.22 10.55 -3.99
N ILE A 324 3.16 9.29 -3.57
CA ILE A 324 3.78 8.80 -2.34
C ILE A 324 4.62 7.56 -2.68
N ASP A 325 5.74 7.38 -2.06
CA ASP A 325 6.71 6.31 -1.83
C ASP A 325 8.16 6.84 -1.81
N GLY A 326 8.60 7.64 -2.77
CA GLY A 326 9.98 8.14 -2.82
C GLY A 326 10.90 7.32 -3.73
N THR A 327 10.33 6.63 -4.71
CA THR A 327 11.09 5.81 -5.67
C THR A 327 11.94 6.68 -6.61
N LYS A 328 13.07 6.13 -7.05
CA LYS A 328 13.94 6.81 -8.04
C LYS A 328 13.18 7.29 -9.27
N GLY A 329 12.23 6.46 -9.76
CA GLY A 329 11.47 6.80 -10.97
C GLY A 329 10.61 8.04 -10.77
N ALA A 330 9.92 8.16 -9.64
CA ALA A 330 9.07 9.31 -9.35
C ALA A 330 9.89 10.57 -9.01
N VAL A 331 10.97 10.41 -8.24
CA VAL A 331 11.89 11.53 -7.94
C VAL A 331 12.58 12.03 -9.21
N GLN A 332 12.94 11.14 -10.15
CA GLN A 332 13.43 11.51 -11.46
C GLN A 332 12.37 12.29 -12.27
N ALA A 333 11.10 11.90 -12.18
CA ALA A 333 10.00 12.60 -12.86
C ALA A 333 9.80 14.03 -12.32
N ILE A 334 10.18 14.32 -11.05
CA ILE A 334 10.22 15.69 -10.54
C ILE A 334 11.30 16.49 -11.30
N VAL A 335 12.52 15.97 -11.40
CA VAL A 335 13.64 16.63 -12.08
C VAL A 335 13.31 16.90 -13.54
N GLU A 336 12.55 16.03 -14.18
CA GLU A 336 12.10 16.16 -15.58
C GLU A 336 10.90 17.11 -15.74
N GLY A 337 10.33 17.65 -14.65
CA GLY A 337 9.20 18.57 -14.70
C GLY A 337 7.85 17.89 -14.94
N ASN A 338 7.74 16.59 -14.64
CA ASN A 338 6.54 15.80 -14.81
C ASN A 338 5.74 15.58 -13.51
N PHE A 339 6.42 15.66 -12.36
CA PHE A 339 5.80 15.59 -11.03
C PHE A 339 6.13 16.86 -10.24
N ASP A 340 5.20 17.28 -9.40
CA ASP A 340 5.38 18.43 -8.51
C ASP A 340 6.07 18.05 -7.20
N ALA A 341 5.65 16.93 -6.62
CA ALA A 341 6.22 16.42 -5.38
C ALA A 341 6.00 14.92 -5.19
N VAL A 342 6.86 14.32 -4.39
CA VAL A 342 6.75 12.94 -3.90
C VAL A 342 6.94 12.95 -2.39
N ILE A 343 6.02 12.35 -1.65
CA ILE A 343 6.14 12.11 -0.21
C ILE A 343 6.78 10.73 -0.03
N GLU A 344 7.86 10.64 0.73
CA GLU A 344 8.46 9.33 0.99
C GLU A 344 7.54 8.47 1.84
N SER A 345 7.54 7.17 1.57
CA SER A 345 7.18 6.09 2.46
C SER A 345 8.40 5.20 2.57
N ASN A 346 9.12 5.27 3.68
CA ASN A 346 10.42 4.64 3.80
C ASN A 346 10.30 3.10 3.94
N PRO A 347 10.79 2.28 2.99
CA PRO A 347 10.69 0.83 3.04
C PRO A 347 11.80 0.16 3.87
N ALA A 348 12.76 0.92 4.38
CA ALA A 348 13.99 0.39 4.99
C ALA A 348 13.79 -0.05 6.45
N TYR A 349 12.84 -0.92 6.69
CA TYR A 349 12.51 -1.43 8.05
C TYR A 349 13.54 -2.42 8.63
N GLY A 350 14.52 -2.92 7.86
CA GLY A 350 15.35 -4.04 8.27
C GLY A 350 16.05 -3.86 9.60
N GLU A 351 16.83 -2.79 9.75
CA GLU A 351 17.59 -2.54 10.99
C GLU A 351 16.65 -2.28 12.18
N SER A 352 15.65 -1.42 11.99
CA SER A 352 14.72 -1.03 13.06
C SER A 352 13.83 -2.18 13.51
N ALA A 353 13.29 -2.98 12.57
CA ALA A 353 12.45 -4.14 12.91
C ALA A 353 13.26 -5.24 13.63
N GLN A 354 14.49 -5.48 13.20
CA GLN A 354 15.36 -6.45 13.84
C GLN A 354 15.83 -5.97 15.23
N ALA A 355 16.11 -4.68 15.40
CA ALA A 355 16.41 -4.11 16.69
C ALA A 355 15.22 -4.18 17.65
N ALA A 356 14.03 -3.86 17.16
CA ALA A 356 12.79 -3.99 17.94
C ALA A 356 12.52 -5.44 18.34
N LEU A 357 12.75 -6.41 17.42
CA LEU A 357 12.64 -7.84 17.74
C LEU A 357 13.62 -8.26 18.82
N GLU A 358 14.89 -7.85 18.73
CA GLU A 358 15.91 -8.16 19.78
C GLU A 358 15.49 -7.62 21.15
N ALA A 359 15.09 -6.35 21.21
CA ALA A 359 14.64 -5.71 22.44
C ALA A 359 13.38 -6.40 23.00
N TYR A 360 12.44 -6.74 22.13
CA TYR A 360 11.17 -7.39 22.49
C TYR A 360 11.36 -8.77 23.12
N VAL A 361 12.25 -9.62 22.57
CA VAL A 361 12.39 -11.03 23.04
C VAL A 361 13.50 -11.24 24.06
N ASN A 362 14.54 -10.43 24.07
CA ASN A 362 15.73 -10.68 24.88
C ASN A 362 15.94 -9.71 26.04
N GLY A 363 15.14 -8.65 26.15
CA GLY A 363 15.54 -7.70 27.12
C GLY A 363 14.49 -6.72 27.61
N ASP A 364 14.78 -5.45 27.34
CA ASP A 364 14.08 -4.34 27.98
C ASP A 364 12.70 -4.07 27.40
N GLY A 365 12.37 -4.73 26.29
CA GLY A 365 11.17 -4.52 25.52
C GLY A 365 11.34 -3.45 24.43
N ALA A 366 10.34 -3.28 23.60
CA ALA A 366 10.30 -2.27 22.54
C ALA A 366 8.96 -1.54 22.58
N PRO A 367 8.88 -0.27 22.13
CA PRO A 367 7.62 0.47 22.02
C PRO A 367 6.61 -0.28 21.16
N ALA A 368 5.33 -0.19 21.53
CA ALA A 368 4.26 -0.89 20.80
C ALA A 368 4.18 -0.46 19.32
N VAL A 369 4.48 0.80 19.04
CA VAL A 369 4.55 1.36 17.67
C VAL A 369 5.79 2.20 17.51
N THR A 370 6.49 2.01 16.39
CA THR A 370 7.56 2.88 15.92
C THR A 370 7.19 3.43 14.55
N ILE A 371 7.11 4.76 14.43
CA ILE A 371 6.85 5.45 13.18
C ILE A 371 8.19 5.84 12.55
N THR A 372 8.42 5.36 11.34
CA THR A 372 9.61 5.68 10.55
C THR A 372 9.53 7.11 10.01
N THR A 373 10.70 7.71 9.75
CA THR A 373 10.77 9.05 9.15
C THR A 373 10.60 8.94 7.64
N ASP A 374 9.77 9.82 7.10
CA ASP A 374 9.53 9.94 5.68
C ASP A 374 9.98 11.32 5.18
N ASN A 375 10.83 11.37 4.16
CA ASN A 375 11.25 12.60 3.51
C ASN A 375 10.12 13.16 2.63
N GLN A 376 10.39 14.30 2.01
CA GLN A 376 9.56 14.86 0.94
C GLN A 376 10.48 15.43 -0.12
N TYR A 377 10.15 15.12 -1.36
CA TYR A 377 10.89 15.55 -2.53
C TYR A 377 10.08 16.51 -3.36
N ASP A 378 10.68 17.61 -3.77
CA ASP A 378 10.18 18.53 -4.78
C ASP A 378 11.38 19.03 -5.64
N MET A 379 11.16 19.95 -6.55
CA MET A 379 12.19 20.45 -7.46
C MET A 379 13.42 21.01 -6.72
N SER A 380 13.28 21.41 -5.46
CA SER A 380 14.39 22.01 -4.69
C SER A 380 15.41 21.00 -4.18
N ASN A 381 15.03 19.70 -4.04
CA ASN A 381 15.89 18.67 -3.45
C ASN A 381 15.91 17.32 -4.22
N ALA A 382 15.07 17.15 -5.23
CA ALA A 382 14.96 15.89 -5.97
C ALA A 382 16.29 15.43 -6.59
N GLN A 383 17.04 16.33 -7.23
CA GLN A 383 18.35 15.99 -7.80
C GLN A 383 19.34 15.52 -6.71
N GLN A 384 19.37 16.19 -5.57
CA GLN A 384 20.21 15.78 -4.44
C GLN A 384 19.82 14.39 -3.90
N ALA A 385 18.52 14.10 -3.82
CA ALA A 385 18.03 12.80 -3.37
C ALA A 385 18.45 11.66 -4.32
N LEU A 386 18.44 11.90 -5.63
CA LEU A 386 18.95 10.95 -6.63
C LEU A 386 20.47 10.74 -6.50
N ASP A 387 21.23 11.82 -6.40
CA ASP A 387 22.70 11.79 -6.33
C ASP A 387 23.21 11.12 -5.05
N SER A 388 22.53 11.33 -3.93
CA SER A 388 22.85 10.72 -2.63
C SER A 388 22.35 9.26 -2.50
N GLY A 389 21.43 8.82 -3.36
CA GLY A 389 20.78 7.53 -3.26
C GLY A 389 19.75 7.44 -2.13
N THR A 390 19.23 8.58 -1.65
CA THR A 390 18.13 8.64 -0.68
C THR A 390 16.82 8.19 -1.34
N ALA A 391 16.58 8.59 -2.58
CA ALA A 391 15.52 7.99 -3.40
C ALA A 391 15.87 6.53 -3.75
N TYR A 392 14.97 5.56 -3.51
CA TYR A 392 15.23 4.12 -3.60
C TYR A 392 14.72 3.42 -4.87
#